data_19e37802a6c678124aa056498777855b
#
_entry.id   19e37802a6c678124aa056498777855b
#
_cell.length_a   1.000
_cell.length_b   1.000
_cell.length_c   1.000
_cell.angle_alpha   90.00
_cell.angle_beta   90.00
_cell.angle_gamma   90.00
#
_symmetry.space_group_name_H-M   'P 1'
#
loop_
_entity.id
_entity.type
_entity.pdbx_description
1 polymer ?
#
loop_
_entity_poly.entity_id
_entity_poly.type
_entity_poly.pdbx_seq_one_letter_code
_entity_poly.pdbx_strand_id
1 'polypeptide(L)'
;MKTVIFPEVLVRAAQLEGGRLEGAGLTVGELLAGLVRKHPSLLGHLYYENGQLKEHFLLTHKGSLVNLDGELSDGDEVEVMLATSGGSGVEA
;
A
#
# COMPACT_ATOMS: atom_id res chain seq x y z
N MET A 1 5.15 15.55 4.63
CA MET A 1 4.69 14.57 3.62
C MET A 1 5.11 13.18 4.05
N LYS A 2 4.33 12.22 3.65
CA LYS A 2 4.62 10.82 3.90
C LYS A 2 4.77 10.11 2.56
N THR A 3 5.46 8.99 2.55
CA THR A 3 5.77 8.26 1.32
C THR A 3 5.23 6.85 1.40
N VAL A 4 4.67 6.36 0.30
CA VAL A 4 4.31 4.95 0.18
C VAL A 4 5.17 4.34 -0.91
N ILE A 5 5.75 3.18 -0.60
CA ILE A 5 6.57 2.44 -1.55
C ILE A 5 5.77 1.24 -2.02
N PHE A 6 5.57 1.15 -3.33
CA PHE A 6 4.77 0.07 -3.93
C PHE A 6 5.68 -0.96 -4.61
N PRO A 7 5.27 -2.24 -4.62
CA PRO A 7 6.05 -3.25 -5.32
C PRO A 7 5.97 -3.05 -6.83
N GLU A 8 6.99 -3.52 -7.53
CA GLU A 8 7.08 -3.29 -8.97
C GLU A 8 5.90 -3.86 -9.73
N VAL A 9 5.39 -5.01 -9.30
CA VAL A 9 4.26 -5.61 -9.99
C VAL A 9 3.04 -4.69 -9.95
N LEU A 10 2.85 -3.99 -8.84
CA LEU A 10 1.74 -3.05 -8.71
C LEU A 10 2.00 -1.79 -9.52
N VAL A 11 3.25 -1.32 -9.54
CA VAL A 11 3.63 -0.16 -10.33
C VAL A 11 3.28 -0.41 -11.81
N ARG A 12 3.58 -1.59 -12.31
CA ARG A 12 3.29 -1.93 -13.69
C ARG A 12 1.79 -2.10 -13.92
N ALA A 13 1.11 -2.80 -13.02
CA ALA A 13 -0.32 -3.06 -13.19
C ALA A 13 -1.13 -1.78 -13.18
N ALA A 14 -0.79 -0.85 -12.30
CA ALA A 14 -1.51 0.42 -12.17
C ALA A 14 -0.92 1.52 -13.05
N GLN A 15 0.13 1.21 -13.79
CA GLN A 15 0.77 2.15 -14.72
C GLN A 15 1.26 3.41 -14.01
N LEU A 16 1.89 3.21 -12.85
CA LEU A 16 2.47 4.31 -12.10
C LEU A 16 3.82 4.68 -12.68
N GLU A 17 4.22 5.94 -12.50
CA GLU A 17 5.50 6.40 -13.00
C GLU A 17 6.67 5.89 -12.18
N GLY A 18 6.42 5.54 -10.92
CA GLY A 18 7.46 5.02 -10.05
C GLY A 18 6.85 4.39 -8.83
N GLY A 19 7.69 3.72 -8.04
CA GLY A 19 7.23 2.98 -6.88
C GLY A 19 7.09 3.81 -5.62
N ARG A 20 7.56 5.03 -5.61
CA ARG A 20 7.51 5.90 -4.43
C ARG A 20 6.56 7.04 -4.71
N LEU A 21 5.45 7.08 -3.98
CA LEU A 21 4.46 8.14 -4.12
C LEU A 21 4.33 8.88 -2.80
N GLU A 22 4.27 10.19 -2.87
CA GLU A 22 4.15 11.04 -1.69
C GLU A 22 2.72 11.50 -1.51
N GLY A 23 2.30 11.58 -0.25
CA GLY A 23 0.97 12.03 0.08
C GLY A 23 0.89 12.53 1.50
N ALA A 24 -0.33 12.81 1.93
CA ALA A 24 -0.61 13.31 3.27
C ALA A 24 -1.63 12.40 3.94
N GLY A 25 -1.62 12.37 5.25
CA GLY A 25 -2.56 11.62 6.04
C GLY A 25 -1.99 11.40 7.43
N LEU A 26 -2.86 11.32 8.41
CA LEU A 26 -2.45 11.06 9.79
C LEU A 26 -2.34 9.56 10.07
N THR A 27 -2.97 8.75 9.24
CA THR A 27 -2.91 7.29 9.36
C THR A 27 -2.55 6.67 8.03
N VAL A 28 -2.16 5.41 8.07
CA VAL A 28 -1.86 4.64 6.85
C VAL A 28 -3.05 4.66 5.90
N GLY A 29 -4.25 4.45 6.45
CA GLY A 29 -5.48 4.43 5.64
C GLY A 29 -5.75 5.75 4.94
N GLU A 30 -5.54 6.86 5.65
CA GLU A 30 -5.73 8.19 5.06
C GLU A 30 -4.71 8.46 3.96
N LEU A 31 -3.46 8.05 4.19
CA LEU A 31 -2.42 8.22 3.20
C LEU A 31 -2.73 7.44 1.93
N LEU A 32 -3.12 6.18 2.06
CA LEU A 32 -3.48 5.37 0.90
C LEU A 32 -4.71 5.91 0.19
N ALA A 33 -5.73 6.33 0.95
CA ALA A 33 -6.94 6.90 0.35
C ALA A 33 -6.63 8.14 -0.49
N GLY A 34 -5.73 8.98 0.02
CA GLY A 34 -5.31 10.16 -0.72
C GLY A 34 -4.58 9.81 -2.00
N LEU A 35 -3.72 8.79 -1.96
CA LEU A 35 -2.99 8.36 -3.15
C LEU A 35 -3.92 7.73 -4.18
N VAL A 36 -4.92 6.99 -3.74
CA VAL A 36 -5.90 6.40 -4.66
C VAL A 36 -6.69 7.49 -5.38
N ARG A 37 -7.00 8.59 -4.68
CA ARG A 37 -7.68 9.70 -5.34
C ARG A 37 -6.82 10.34 -6.42
N LYS A 38 -5.51 10.42 -6.21
CA LYS A 38 -4.59 10.96 -7.21
C LYS A 38 -4.28 9.99 -8.32
N HIS A 39 -4.33 8.70 -8.00
CA HIS A 39 -4.00 7.64 -8.95
C HIS A 39 -5.12 6.60 -8.94
N PRO A 40 -6.25 6.90 -9.61
CA PRO A 40 -7.43 6.03 -9.53
C PRO A 40 -7.19 4.61 -9.99
N SER A 41 -6.16 4.38 -10.81
CA SER A 41 -5.83 3.03 -11.25
C SER A 41 -5.44 2.11 -10.09
N LEU A 42 -5.04 2.68 -8.94
CA LEU A 42 -4.70 1.88 -7.78
C LEU A 42 -5.91 1.24 -7.12
N LEU A 43 -7.09 1.85 -7.28
CA LEU A 43 -8.26 1.43 -6.50
C LEU A 43 -8.57 -0.05 -6.70
N GLY A 44 -8.71 -0.47 -7.94
CA GLY A 44 -9.07 -1.86 -8.22
C GLY A 44 -7.98 -2.86 -7.90
N HIS A 45 -6.73 -2.40 -7.82
CA HIS A 45 -5.62 -3.30 -7.49
C HIS A 45 -5.42 -3.46 -6.00
N LEU A 46 -5.73 -2.42 -5.21
CA LEU A 46 -5.50 -2.44 -3.76
C LEU A 46 -6.74 -2.87 -2.97
N TYR A 47 -7.92 -2.52 -3.45
CA TYR A 47 -9.15 -2.69 -2.67
C TYR A 47 -10.14 -3.57 -3.40
N TYR A 48 -10.93 -4.31 -2.61
CA TYR A 48 -12.12 -4.98 -3.13
C TYR A 48 -13.23 -3.96 -3.37
N GLU A 49 -14.30 -4.40 -4.04
CA GLU A 49 -15.42 -3.50 -4.32
C GLU A 49 -16.07 -2.95 -3.06
N ASN A 50 -15.99 -3.70 -1.96
CA ASN A 50 -16.56 -3.26 -0.69
C ASN A 50 -15.68 -2.27 0.06
N GLY A 51 -14.54 -1.87 -0.53
CA GLY A 51 -13.66 -0.89 0.08
C GLY A 51 -12.60 -1.46 1.02
N GLN A 52 -12.56 -2.78 1.18
CA GLN A 52 -11.55 -3.40 2.03
C GLN A 52 -10.26 -3.60 1.27
N LEU A 53 -9.13 -3.34 1.95
CA LEU A 53 -7.81 -3.61 1.40
C LEU A 53 -7.68 -5.11 1.15
N LYS A 54 -7.16 -5.47 -0.01
CA LYS A 54 -6.97 -6.87 -0.36
C LYS A 54 -5.96 -7.51 0.57
N GLU A 55 -6.27 -8.71 1.03
CA GLU A 55 -5.51 -9.35 2.10
C GLU A 55 -4.14 -9.84 1.67
N HIS A 56 -3.89 -9.93 0.37
CA HIS A 56 -2.56 -10.34 -0.08
C HIS A 56 -1.57 -9.18 -0.07
N PHE A 57 -2.00 -7.99 0.33
CA PHE A 57 -1.07 -6.88 0.55
C PHE A 57 -0.74 -6.76 2.02
N LEU A 58 0.55 -6.63 2.29
CA LEU A 58 1.05 -6.37 3.65
C LEU A 58 1.58 -4.96 3.69
N LEU A 59 1.32 -4.27 4.78
CA LEU A 59 1.79 -2.91 4.99
C LEU A 59 2.81 -2.93 6.11
N THR A 60 3.98 -2.30 5.88
CA THR A 60 5.00 -2.18 6.91
C THR A 60 5.35 -0.72 7.13
N HIS A 61 5.71 -0.41 8.36
CA HIS A 61 6.11 0.91 8.80
C HIS A 61 7.20 0.72 9.84
N LYS A 62 8.38 1.28 9.59
CA LYS A 62 9.53 1.13 10.48
C LYS A 62 9.88 -0.33 10.73
N GLY A 63 9.75 -1.15 9.69
CA GLY A 63 10.12 -2.55 9.77
C GLY A 63 9.10 -3.47 10.40
N SER A 64 7.94 -2.96 10.79
CA SER A 64 6.89 -3.76 11.44
C SER A 64 5.61 -3.70 10.64
N LEU A 65 4.83 -4.77 10.71
CA LEU A 65 3.50 -4.78 10.08
C LEU A 65 2.62 -3.73 10.75
N VAL A 66 1.80 -3.07 9.93
CA VAL A 66 0.93 -2.01 10.42
C VAL A 66 -0.44 -2.16 9.78
N ASN A 67 -1.47 -1.71 10.50
CA ASN A 67 -2.84 -1.69 9.98
C ASN A 67 -3.18 -0.31 9.41
N LEU A 68 -4.34 -0.21 8.78
CA LEU A 68 -4.78 1.05 8.18
C LEU A 68 -4.96 2.15 9.22
N ASP A 69 -5.22 1.80 10.48
CA ASP A 69 -5.36 2.80 11.54
C ASP A 69 -4.03 3.19 12.18
N GLY A 70 -2.91 2.65 11.68
CA GLY A 70 -1.59 3.01 12.20
C GLY A 70 -1.29 4.47 11.99
N GLU A 71 -0.80 5.14 13.05
CA GLU A 71 -0.52 6.56 13.02
C GLU A 71 0.82 6.85 12.37
N LEU A 72 0.89 7.93 11.63
CA LEU A 72 2.09 8.31 10.90
C LEU A 72 2.54 9.71 11.31
N SER A 73 3.86 9.91 11.27
CA SER A 73 4.46 11.22 11.49
C SER A 73 5.03 11.73 10.18
N ASP A 74 5.28 13.04 10.13
CA ASP A 74 5.84 13.64 8.93
C ASP A 74 7.17 12.98 8.57
N GLY A 75 7.33 12.70 7.29
CA GLY A 75 8.54 12.03 6.80
C GLY A 75 8.51 10.52 6.86
N ASP A 76 7.47 9.92 7.45
CA ASP A 76 7.40 8.47 7.55
C ASP A 76 7.18 7.82 6.19
N GLU A 77 7.64 6.57 6.09
CA GLU A 77 7.47 5.74 4.90
C GLU A 77 6.67 4.49 5.26
N VAL A 78 5.74 4.14 4.38
CA VAL A 78 4.98 2.90 4.48
C VAL A 78 5.30 2.09 3.24
N GLU A 79 5.64 0.82 3.43
CA GLU A 79 5.93 -0.06 2.30
C GLU A 79 4.79 -1.03 2.10
N VAL A 80 4.31 -1.13 0.85
CA VAL A 80 3.29 -2.09 0.47
C VAL A 80 4.01 -3.29 -0.12
N MET A 81 3.73 -4.47 0.43
CA MET A 81 4.37 -5.70 0.00
C MET A 81 3.32 -6.72 -0.36
N LEU A 82 3.68 -7.64 -1.25
CA LEU A 82 2.79 -8.75 -1.59
C LEU A 82 3.10 -9.92 -0.67
N ALA A 83 2.06 -10.53 -0.15
CA ALA A 83 2.19 -11.76 0.62
C ALA A 83 2.24 -12.90 -0.38
N THR A 84 3.45 -13.27 -0.76
CA THR A 84 3.61 -14.23 -1.85
C THR A 84 3.75 -15.67 -1.38
N SER A 85 3.70 -15.90 -0.24
CA SER A 85 3.96 -17.23 0.24
C SER A 85 2.90 -18.25 0.07
N GLY A 86 3.00 -17.70 -0.26
CA GLY A 86 2.52 -18.35 -0.27
C GLY A 86 2.49 -18.96 -0.64
N GLY A 87 2.95 -18.51 -0.66
CA GLY A 87 2.94 -19.02 -0.93
C GLY A 87 3.10 -19.83 -0.84
N SER A 88 3.11 -19.74 -0.64
CA SER A 88 3.19 -20.39 -0.55
C SER A 88 3.15 -21.29 -0.48
N GLY A 89 3.22 -21.10 -0.30
CA GLY A 89 3.14 -21.72 -0.11
C GLY A 89 3.14 -22.64 -0.15
N VAL A 90 3.02 -22.58 -0.16
CA VAL A 90 2.94 -23.35 -0.25
C VAL A 90 3.17 -24.40 -0.23
N GLU A 91 3.20 -24.36 -0.16
CA GLU A 91 3.37 -25.09 -0.16
C GLU A 91 3.38 -25.86 0.09
N ALA A 92 3.21 -25.58 0.37
CA ALA A 92 3.35 -26.18 0.53
C ALA A 92 3.40 -27.00 0.52
#